data_9c81071efb53e611d2f7bf9553d2ef8e
#
_entry.id   9c81071efb53e611d2f7bf9553d2ef8e
#
_cell.length_a   1.000
_cell.length_b   1.000
_cell.length_c   1.000
_cell.angle_alpha   90.00
_cell.angle_beta   90.00
_cell.angle_gamma   90.00
#
_symmetry.space_group_name_H-M   'P 1'
#
loop_
_entity.id
_entity.type
_entity.pdbx_description
1 polymer ?
#
loop_
_entity_poly.entity_id
_entity_poly.type
_entity_poly.pdbx_seq_one_letter_code
_entity_poly.pdbx_strand_id
1 'polypeptide(L)'
;RSSSGPGGSSKIVLRGNNSLTGSNQPLIVVDGIPMDNFTGGVDDAWGNSGVDMGNGLSDINPEDIESMNVLKGASAAALYGSRAGNGVILITTKSGKKQSGLGITVNAGVTVESMFLKPELQNTYGQGTNGIYNVKDRSSWGPVADGSVTIDRWDGQKVQMYTYDNIDAYFQKGTSFNEGVSFQQSYDGTAVFASINRSDDKGIVPGASLNKTSLTLRGTSEFGPDKRWKLDAKANYLNNNAKNRPIQGINQSNAFSTIYNLPRSLDIRDLENCLDENGNMIWWDTESTPQENPYWIKDYRTNQDSRNRLLGTISLSYKITDWWNLELKGGTDYYTTTTTNKVYSGGNVNPKGRYSEKSETFYENNYSFLTTFKKDNLFSKFGGFVTVGGNLMMQRR
;
A
#
# COMPACT_ATOMS: atom_id res chain seq x y z
N ARG A 1 6.19 7.18 5.81
CA ARG A 1 5.62 6.71 4.53
C ARG A 1 6.59 7.03 3.40
N SER A 2 6.52 6.28 2.32
CA SER A 2 7.37 6.46 1.15
C SER A 2 6.82 7.54 0.20
N SER A 3 7.62 7.93 -0.80
CA SER A 3 7.19 8.80 -1.91
C SER A 3 6.01 8.22 -2.74
N SER A 4 5.67 6.95 -2.53
CA SER A 4 4.53 6.29 -3.16
C SER A 4 3.17 6.86 -2.75
N GLY A 5 3.12 7.74 -1.75
CA GLY A 5 1.88 8.31 -1.24
C GLY A 5 1.12 7.37 -0.29
N PRO A 6 -0.17 7.68 -0.01
CA PRO A 6 -0.99 6.89 0.89
C PRO A 6 -1.12 5.43 0.44
N GLY A 7 -0.91 4.49 1.37
CA GLY A 7 -1.02 3.06 1.09
C GLY A 7 0.00 2.49 0.12
N GLY A 8 1.14 3.17 -0.07
CA GLY A 8 2.25 2.65 -0.86
C GLY A 8 2.80 1.33 -0.31
N SER A 9 3.42 0.54 -1.18
CA SER A 9 3.96 -0.77 -0.83
C SER A 9 5.15 -0.65 0.13
N SER A 10 5.28 -1.63 1.01
CA SER A 10 6.45 -1.82 1.85
C SER A 10 7.16 -3.12 1.47
N LYS A 11 8.46 -3.05 1.24
CA LYS A 11 9.28 -4.22 0.97
C LYS A 11 9.80 -4.77 2.30
N ILE A 12 9.41 -5.99 2.62
CA ILE A 12 9.91 -6.72 3.79
C ILE A 12 10.92 -7.75 3.30
N VAL A 13 12.11 -7.73 3.91
CA VAL A 13 13.18 -8.68 3.63
C VAL A 13 13.65 -9.26 4.96
N LEU A 14 13.56 -10.59 5.12
CA LEU A 14 13.92 -11.27 6.38
C LEU A 14 15.36 -11.83 6.38
N ARG A 15 15.93 -12.12 5.21
CA ARG A 15 17.22 -12.81 5.06
C ARG A 15 18.13 -12.20 3.98
N GLY A 16 17.93 -10.93 3.64
CA GLY A 16 18.63 -10.31 2.52
C GLY A 16 17.98 -10.65 1.16
N ASN A 17 18.55 -10.12 0.09
CA ASN A 17 18.09 -10.39 -1.27
C ASN A 17 18.75 -11.69 -1.75
N ASN A 18 18.00 -12.78 -1.79
CA ASN A 18 18.46 -14.10 -2.21
C ASN A 18 18.27 -14.35 -3.71
N SER A 19 17.44 -13.54 -4.37
CA SER A 19 17.15 -13.62 -5.81
C SER A 19 17.33 -12.26 -6.45
N LEU A 20 17.96 -12.24 -7.62
CA LEU A 20 18.10 -11.04 -8.46
C LEU A 20 16.84 -10.78 -9.31
N THR A 21 16.10 -11.82 -9.66
CA THR A 21 14.96 -11.76 -10.59
C THR A 21 13.62 -12.15 -9.96
N GLY A 22 13.64 -12.85 -8.82
CA GLY A 22 12.45 -13.30 -8.10
C GLY A 22 12.09 -12.42 -6.92
N SER A 23 10.92 -12.68 -6.33
CA SER A 23 10.51 -12.02 -5.09
C SER A 23 11.41 -12.43 -3.92
N ASN A 24 11.88 -11.46 -3.16
CA ASN A 24 12.61 -11.67 -1.91
C ASN A 24 11.72 -11.44 -0.67
N GLN A 25 10.41 -11.26 -0.88
CA GLN A 25 9.47 -11.03 0.21
C GLN A 25 9.06 -12.36 0.88
N PRO A 26 8.80 -12.35 2.20
CA PRO A 26 8.28 -13.51 2.90
C PRO A 26 6.85 -13.83 2.47
N LEU A 27 6.46 -15.09 2.64
CA LEU A 27 5.07 -15.48 2.53
C LEU A 27 4.26 -14.89 3.70
N ILE A 28 3.15 -14.27 3.40
CA ILE A 28 2.18 -13.82 4.42
C ILE A 28 1.15 -14.92 4.62
N VAL A 29 0.90 -15.26 5.86
CA VAL A 29 -0.09 -16.27 6.24
C VAL A 29 -1.01 -15.68 7.30
N VAL A 30 -2.31 -15.64 7.03
CA VAL A 30 -3.32 -15.09 7.93
C VAL A 30 -4.19 -16.23 8.43
N ASP A 31 -4.20 -16.44 9.76
CA ASP A 31 -4.93 -17.53 10.42
C ASP A 31 -4.68 -18.92 9.79
N GLY A 32 -3.42 -19.12 9.34
CA GLY A 32 -2.95 -20.39 8.74
C GLY A 32 -3.25 -20.54 7.24
N ILE A 33 -3.83 -19.54 6.58
CA ILE A 33 -4.05 -19.54 5.12
C ILE A 33 -3.06 -18.59 4.46
N PRO A 34 -2.32 -19.03 3.43
CA PRO A 34 -1.49 -18.15 2.61
C PRO A 34 -2.31 -17.03 1.97
N MET A 35 -1.75 -15.84 1.98
CA MET A 35 -2.34 -14.66 1.38
C MET A 35 -1.44 -14.14 0.27
N ASP A 36 -2.00 -13.77 -0.87
CA ASP A 36 -1.23 -13.13 -1.94
C ASP A 36 -0.72 -11.76 -1.49
N ASN A 37 0.60 -11.63 -1.46
CA ASN A 37 1.29 -10.37 -1.17
C ASN A 37 1.75 -9.75 -2.50
N PHE A 38 0.80 -9.49 -3.40
CA PHE A 38 1.10 -8.81 -4.65
C PHE A 38 1.81 -7.48 -4.37
N THR A 39 2.65 -7.07 -5.29
CA THR A 39 3.13 -5.70 -5.39
C THR A 39 2.42 -5.06 -6.58
N GLY A 40 1.51 -4.14 -6.29
CA GLY A 40 0.83 -3.38 -7.32
C GLY A 40 1.78 -2.30 -7.84
N GLY A 41 2.14 -2.38 -9.10
CA GLY A 41 2.98 -1.44 -9.81
C GLY A 41 3.37 -2.08 -11.13
N VAL A 42 3.32 -1.34 -12.20
CA VAL A 42 3.77 -1.82 -13.51
C VAL A 42 5.07 -1.06 -13.78
N ASP A 43 6.20 -1.74 -13.55
CA ASP A 43 7.46 -1.27 -14.13
C ASP A 43 7.39 -1.55 -15.62
N ASP A 44 7.60 -0.53 -16.43
CA ASP A 44 7.81 -0.76 -17.84
C ASP A 44 9.20 -1.39 -18.08
N ALA A 45 9.43 -1.90 -19.30
CA ALA A 45 10.69 -2.54 -19.68
C ALA A 45 11.93 -1.64 -19.55
N TRP A 46 11.74 -0.35 -19.25
CA TRP A 46 12.79 0.67 -19.11
C TRP A 46 12.98 1.12 -17.65
N GLY A 47 12.37 0.43 -16.68
CA GLY A 47 12.48 0.76 -15.27
C GLY A 47 11.71 2.04 -14.87
N ASN A 48 10.82 2.53 -15.73
CA ASN A 48 9.89 3.57 -15.33
C ASN A 48 8.86 2.94 -14.42
N SER A 49 9.01 3.19 -13.13
CA SER A 49 8.02 2.71 -12.18
C SER A 49 6.69 3.40 -12.46
N GLY A 50 5.69 2.59 -12.61
CA GLY A 50 4.32 3.03 -12.66
C GLY A 50 3.85 3.56 -11.31
N VAL A 51 2.57 3.52 -11.13
CA VAL A 51 1.91 3.86 -9.87
C VAL A 51 2.04 2.70 -8.89
N ASP A 52 2.47 2.96 -7.67
CA ASP A 52 2.52 1.96 -6.59
C ASP A 52 1.12 1.80 -5.95
N MET A 53 0.47 0.68 -6.18
CA MET A 53 -0.87 0.36 -5.66
C MET A 53 -0.86 -0.35 -4.29
N GLY A 54 0.28 -0.32 -3.58
CA GLY A 54 0.45 -1.02 -2.31
C GLY A 54 0.76 -2.51 -2.48
N ASN A 55 0.77 -3.23 -1.37
CA ASN A 55 0.97 -4.67 -1.32
C ASN A 55 -0.12 -5.35 -0.49
N GLY A 56 -0.19 -6.68 -0.59
CA GLY A 56 -1.20 -7.46 0.12
C GLY A 56 -1.18 -7.28 1.64
N LEU A 57 0.01 -7.08 2.24
CA LEU A 57 0.11 -6.84 3.68
C LEU A 57 -0.58 -5.54 4.11
N SER A 58 -0.58 -4.52 3.26
CA SER A 58 -1.26 -3.25 3.54
C SER A 58 -2.79 -3.38 3.59
N ASP A 59 -3.32 -4.50 3.12
CA ASP A 59 -4.76 -4.79 3.15
C ASP A 59 -5.25 -5.29 4.53
N ILE A 60 -4.33 -5.74 5.39
CA ILE A 60 -4.69 -6.19 6.75
C ILE A 60 -4.80 -4.99 7.66
N ASN A 61 -5.93 -4.91 8.40
CA ASN A 61 -6.09 -3.89 9.42
C ASN A 61 -5.27 -4.25 10.68
N PRO A 62 -4.31 -3.42 11.12
CA PRO A 62 -3.53 -3.67 12.33
C PRO A 62 -4.37 -3.84 13.59
N GLU A 63 -5.51 -3.14 13.70
CA GLU A 63 -6.41 -3.23 14.86
C GLU A 63 -7.08 -4.59 15.03
N ASP A 64 -7.15 -5.40 13.96
CA ASP A 64 -7.71 -6.75 13.99
C ASP A 64 -6.65 -7.83 14.31
N ILE A 65 -5.37 -7.44 14.38
CA ILE A 65 -4.26 -8.37 14.67
C ILE A 65 -4.19 -8.65 16.17
N GLU A 66 -4.13 -9.93 16.53
CA GLU A 66 -3.83 -10.38 17.90
C GLU A 66 -2.34 -10.62 18.09
N SER A 67 -1.69 -11.28 17.13
CA SER A 67 -0.25 -11.54 17.18
C SER A 67 0.36 -11.67 15.78
N MET A 68 1.65 -11.36 15.71
CA MET A 68 2.46 -11.56 14.51
C MET A 68 3.73 -12.33 14.87
N ASN A 69 3.99 -13.42 14.16
CA ASN A 69 5.15 -14.26 14.36
C ASN A 69 5.94 -14.42 13.06
N VAL A 70 7.26 -14.43 13.14
CA VAL A 70 8.13 -14.58 11.98
C VAL A 70 8.81 -15.93 12.04
N LEU A 71 8.53 -16.80 11.06
CA LEU A 71 9.19 -18.07 10.89
C LEU A 71 10.32 -17.96 9.86
N LYS A 72 11.50 -18.45 10.24
CA LYS A 72 12.69 -18.43 9.39
C LYS A 72 13.25 -19.84 9.25
N GLY A 73 13.77 -20.17 8.05
CA GLY A 73 14.49 -21.42 7.80
C GLY A 73 13.62 -22.66 7.69
N ALA A 74 14.15 -23.78 8.20
CA ALA A 74 13.55 -25.11 8.02
C ALA A 74 12.12 -25.22 8.57
N SER A 75 11.81 -24.54 9.67
CA SER A 75 10.47 -24.55 10.25
C SER A 75 9.41 -23.91 9.34
N ALA A 76 9.78 -22.85 8.62
CA ALA A 76 8.90 -22.24 7.63
C ALA A 76 8.68 -23.17 6.42
N ALA A 77 9.77 -23.74 5.90
CA ALA A 77 9.73 -24.65 4.75
C ALA A 77 8.96 -25.96 5.05
N ALA A 78 9.04 -26.46 6.26
CA ALA A 78 8.31 -27.66 6.68
C ALA A 78 6.79 -27.46 6.66
N LEU A 79 6.31 -26.24 6.98
CA LEU A 79 4.89 -25.93 7.04
C LEU A 79 4.30 -25.46 5.69
N TYR A 80 5.08 -24.69 4.91
CA TYR A 80 4.57 -23.97 3.72
C TYR A 80 5.35 -24.27 2.44
N GLY A 81 6.25 -25.28 2.48
CA GLY A 81 7.01 -25.74 1.31
C GLY A 81 7.92 -24.66 0.71
N SER A 82 8.13 -24.72 -0.61
CA SER A 82 9.01 -23.81 -1.35
C SER A 82 8.58 -22.32 -1.29
N ARG A 83 7.30 -22.04 -1.11
CA ARG A 83 6.79 -20.66 -0.95
C ARG A 83 7.38 -19.94 0.27
N ALA A 84 7.84 -20.70 1.26
CA ALA A 84 8.45 -20.18 2.48
C ALA A 84 9.97 -19.96 2.39
N GLY A 85 10.57 -20.07 1.21
CA GLY A 85 12.03 -19.94 1.00
C GLY A 85 12.62 -18.64 1.56
N ASN A 86 11.88 -17.55 1.51
CA ASN A 86 12.25 -16.23 2.07
C ASN A 86 11.74 -16.01 3.50
N GLY A 87 11.18 -17.04 4.15
CA GLY A 87 10.54 -16.98 5.47
C GLY A 87 9.04 -16.76 5.36
N VAL A 88 8.38 -16.76 6.51
CA VAL A 88 6.92 -16.60 6.64
C VAL A 88 6.60 -15.60 7.74
N ILE A 89 5.67 -14.73 7.50
CA ILE A 89 5.02 -13.89 8.51
C ILE A 89 3.65 -14.50 8.81
N LEU A 90 3.50 -15.04 10.01
CA LEU A 90 2.23 -15.58 10.52
C LEU A 90 1.48 -14.47 11.23
N ILE A 91 0.30 -14.15 10.75
CA ILE A 91 -0.61 -13.19 11.36
C ILE A 91 -1.79 -13.95 11.93
N THR A 92 -1.99 -13.81 13.24
CA THR A 92 -3.17 -14.31 13.94
C THR A 92 -4.09 -13.14 14.23
N THR A 93 -5.34 -13.22 13.80
CA THR A 93 -6.33 -12.18 14.06
C THR A 93 -7.12 -12.48 15.33
N LYS A 94 -7.72 -11.42 15.91
CA LYS A 94 -8.56 -11.52 17.09
C LYS A 94 -9.70 -12.52 16.90
N SER A 95 -9.94 -13.37 17.89
CA SER A 95 -10.94 -14.44 17.84
C SER A 95 -12.12 -14.24 18.79
N GLY A 96 -12.09 -13.16 19.57
CA GLY A 96 -13.02 -12.90 20.65
C GLY A 96 -12.52 -13.45 21.99
N LYS A 97 -12.58 -12.60 23.01
CA LYS A 97 -12.22 -12.93 24.40
C LYS A 97 -13.34 -12.48 25.31
N LYS A 98 -13.52 -13.19 26.42
CA LYS A 98 -14.45 -12.75 27.46
C LYS A 98 -14.07 -11.34 27.94
N GLN A 99 -15.02 -10.44 27.88
CA GLN A 99 -14.87 -9.05 28.33
C GLN A 99 -15.79 -8.78 29.51
N SER A 100 -15.34 -7.91 30.41
CA SER A 100 -16.24 -7.31 31.40
C SER A 100 -17.09 -6.22 30.71
N GLY A 101 -18.40 -6.29 30.84
CA GLY A 101 -19.33 -5.36 30.17
C GLY A 101 -19.69 -5.78 28.75
N LEU A 102 -20.00 -4.81 27.89
CA LEU A 102 -20.54 -5.06 26.54
C LEU A 102 -19.52 -5.60 25.54
N GLY A 103 -18.22 -5.52 25.81
CA GLY A 103 -17.17 -5.98 24.90
C GLY A 103 -17.00 -5.11 23.66
N ILE A 104 -17.45 -3.84 23.69
CA ILE A 104 -17.32 -2.88 22.59
C ILE A 104 -16.06 -2.02 22.82
N THR A 105 -15.26 -1.85 21.77
CA THR A 105 -14.13 -0.93 21.73
C THR A 105 -14.31 0.04 20.56
N VAL A 106 -14.13 1.33 20.82
CA VAL A 106 -14.14 2.38 19.80
C VAL A 106 -12.75 3.03 19.78
N ASN A 107 -12.19 3.20 18.61
CA ASN A 107 -10.91 3.87 18.38
C ASN A 107 -11.08 4.94 17.31
N ALA A 108 -10.42 6.07 17.53
CA ALA A 108 -10.30 7.14 16.56
C ALA A 108 -8.90 7.74 16.67
N GLY A 109 -8.30 8.07 15.53
CA GLY A 109 -6.96 8.62 15.47
C GLY A 109 -6.78 9.59 14.31
N VAL A 110 -6.00 10.63 14.53
CA VAL A 110 -5.58 11.57 13.49
C VAL A 110 -4.06 11.56 13.43
N THR A 111 -3.52 11.42 12.23
CA THR A 111 -2.08 11.54 11.98
C THR A 111 -1.85 12.67 10.98
N VAL A 112 -0.90 13.54 11.27
CA VAL A 112 -0.43 14.58 10.35
C VAL A 112 0.99 14.25 9.93
N GLU A 113 1.24 14.27 8.64
CA GLU A 113 2.54 13.96 8.04
C GLU A 113 3.11 15.21 7.36
N SER A 114 4.41 15.40 7.49
CA SER A 114 5.12 16.45 6.76
C SER A 114 6.43 15.88 6.19
N MET A 115 6.89 16.46 5.10
CA MET A 115 8.19 16.14 4.53
C MET A 115 9.28 16.72 5.44
N PHE A 116 10.11 15.86 6.04
CA PHE A 116 11.19 16.32 6.91
C PHE A 116 12.58 16.19 6.26
N LEU A 117 12.74 15.26 5.33
CA LEU A 117 13.94 15.16 4.50
C LEU A 117 13.67 15.80 3.14
N LYS A 118 14.34 16.89 2.87
CA LYS A 118 14.28 17.65 1.63
C LYS A 118 15.69 17.80 1.07
N PRO A 119 15.86 17.83 -0.27
CA PRO A 119 17.16 18.21 -0.84
C PRO A 119 17.50 19.64 -0.45
N GLU A 120 18.72 19.87 -0.04
CA GLU A 120 19.26 21.21 0.17
C GLU A 120 19.63 21.80 -1.20
N LEU A 121 18.92 22.84 -1.60
CA LEU A 121 19.13 23.53 -2.86
C LEU A 121 19.79 24.88 -2.62
N GLN A 122 20.64 25.31 -3.53
CA GLN A 122 21.25 26.63 -3.47
C GLN A 122 20.18 27.74 -3.65
N ASN A 123 20.35 28.89 -2.97
CA ASN A 123 19.42 30.01 -2.98
C ASN A 123 20.11 31.35 -3.37
N THR A 124 21.24 31.30 -4.08
CA THR A 124 22.00 32.46 -4.46
C THR A 124 21.77 32.84 -5.92
N TYR A 125 21.72 31.86 -6.81
CA TYR A 125 21.65 32.07 -8.25
C TYR A 125 20.31 31.68 -8.81
N GLY A 126 19.81 32.40 -9.78
CA GLY A 126 18.59 32.12 -10.51
C GLY A 126 18.82 31.27 -11.76
N GLN A 127 17.78 31.18 -12.58
CA GLN A 127 17.78 30.45 -13.83
C GLN A 127 18.84 30.93 -14.81
N GLY A 128 19.52 29.99 -15.46
CA GLY A 128 20.57 30.28 -16.45
C GLY A 128 21.88 29.56 -16.17
N THR A 129 22.91 29.89 -16.95
CA THR A 129 24.24 29.26 -16.91
C THR A 129 25.31 30.33 -17.02
N ASN A 130 26.47 30.14 -16.35
CA ASN A 130 27.63 31.04 -16.39
C ASN A 130 27.32 32.51 -16.02
N GLY A 131 26.38 32.73 -15.10
CA GLY A 131 25.97 34.07 -14.69
C GLY A 131 25.02 34.77 -15.68
N ILE A 132 24.58 34.09 -16.73
CA ILE A 132 23.73 34.67 -17.79
C ILE A 132 22.34 34.04 -17.66
N TYR A 133 21.31 34.89 -17.61
CA TYR A 133 19.92 34.46 -17.63
C TYR A 133 19.52 33.91 -18.99
N ASN A 134 18.81 32.78 -18.98
CA ASN A 134 18.14 32.24 -20.16
C ASN A 134 16.84 31.59 -19.72
N VAL A 135 15.71 32.07 -20.22
CA VAL A 135 14.36 31.63 -19.88
C VAL A 135 14.09 30.13 -20.20
N LYS A 136 14.88 29.53 -21.10
CA LYS A 136 14.77 28.12 -21.50
C LYS A 136 15.77 27.21 -20.77
N ASP A 137 16.69 27.78 -19.98
CA ASP A 137 17.67 27.00 -19.26
C ASP A 137 17.07 26.35 -18.04
N ARG A 138 17.34 25.07 -17.85
CA ARG A 138 16.90 24.30 -16.67
C ARG A 138 17.85 24.41 -15.49
N SER A 139 19.05 24.92 -15.69
CA SER A 139 20.02 25.09 -14.63
C SER A 139 19.76 26.37 -13.82
N SER A 140 20.36 26.45 -12.66
CA SER A 140 20.24 27.58 -11.73
C SER A 140 21.63 28.16 -11.39
N TRP A 141 22.41 28.45 -12.45
CA TRP A 141 23.71 29.05 -12.38
C TRP A 141 23.76 30.35 -13.20
N GLY A 142 22.62 31.04 -13.28
CA GLY A 142 22.45 32.35 -13.90
C GLY A 142 22.91 33.49 -12.97
N PRO A 143 22.36 34.69 -13.12
CA PRO A 143 22.68 35.84 -12.27
C PRO A 143 22.30 35.60 -10.80
N VAL A 144 22.87 36.43 -9.91
CA VAL A 144 22.45 36.47 -8.50
C VAL A 144 20.97 36.87 -8.42
N ALA A 145 20.19 36.08 -7.67
CA ALA A 145 18.73 36.23 -7.57
C ALA A 145 18.34 36.94 -6.26
N ASP A 146 18.83 38.18 -6.10
CA ASP A 146 18.58 39.05 -4.93
C ASP A 146 17.58 40.18 -5.21
N GLY A 147 16.97 40.18 -6.40
CA GLY A 147 16.05 41.23 -6.86
C GLY A 147 16.74 42.38 -7.62
N SER A 148 18.05 42.39 -7.74
CA SER A 148 18.77 43.45 -8.49
C SER A 148 18.62 43.30 -10.00
N VAL A 149 18.35 42.11 -10.50
CA VAL A 149 18.21 41.82 -11.93
C VAL A 149 16.73 41.70 -12.30
N THR A 150 16.31 42.41 -13.33
CA THR A 150 14.98 42.26 -13.96
C THR A 150 15.12 41.31 -15.15
N ILE A 151 14.24 40.31 -15.22
CA ILE A 151 14.20 39.28 -16.26
C ILE A 151 12.86 39.29 -17.00
N ASP A 152 12.89 38.84 -18.25
CA ASP A 152 11.66 38.48 -18.99
C ASP A 152 11.32 37.04 -18.66
N ARG A 153 10.23 36.85 -17.92
CA ARG A 153 9.76 35.55 -17.49
C ARG A 153 9.18 34.74 -18.68
N TRP A 154 9.00 33.45 -18.52
CA TRP A 154 8.49 32.52 -19.54
C TRP A 154 7.12 32.93 -20.16
N ASP A 155 6.31 33.70 -19.45
CA ASP A 155 5.03 34.26 -19.91
C ASP A 155 5.12 35.67 -20.47
N GLY A 156 6.33 36.17 -20.63
CA GLY A 156 6.62 37.53 -21.16
C GLY A 156 6.50 38.66 -20.14
N GLN A 157 6.20 38.37 -18.88
CA GLN A 157 6.19 39.40 -17.84
C GLN A 157 7.60 39.75 -17.38
N LYS A 158 7.81 41.03 -17.10
CA LYS A 158 9.06 41.52 -16.50
C LYS A 158 9.00 41.45 -14.99
N VAL A 159 9.88 40.67 -14.38
CA VAL A 159 9.91 40.45 -12.94
C VAL A 159 11.34 40.59 -12.40
N GLN A 160 11.46 40.95 -11.13
CA GLN A 160 12.75 40.91 -10.43
C GLN A 160 13.08 39.45 -10.11
N MET A 161 14.34 39.08 -10.28
CA MET A 161 14.81 37.70 -10.07
C MET A 161 15.04 37.44 -8.58
N TYR A 162 14.25 36.53 -8.02
CA TYR A 162 14.39 35.97 -6.67
C TYR A 162 14.44 34.43 -6.74
N THR A 163 14.91 33.78 -5.68
CA THR A 163 14.80 32.32 -5.52
C THR A 163 13.54 31.97 -4.75
N TYR A 164 12.95 30.83 -5.08
CA TYR A 164 11.71 30.35 -4.46
C TYR A 164 11.88 28.94 -3.86
N ASP A 165 11.24 28.68 -2.73
CA ASP A 165 11.12 27.33 -2.18
C ASP A 165 9.91 26.61 -2.79
N ASN A 166 10.14 26.05 -3.97
CA ASN A 166 9.10 25.32 -4.71
C ASN A 166 8.66 24.01 -4.03
N ILE A 167 9.51 23.45 -3.15
CA ILE A 167 9.18 22.24 -2.40
C ILE A 167 8.08 22.55 -1.40
N ASP A 168 8.27 23.57 -0.57
CA ASP A 168 7.26 23.96 0.42
C ASP A 168 6.04 24.64 -0.22
N ALA A 169 6.21 25.26 -1.38
CA ALA A 169 5.11 25.87 -2.11
C ALA A 169 4.15 24.84 -2.74
N TYR A 170 4.66 23.69 -3.19
CA TYR A 170 3.84 22.69 -3.89
C TYR A 170 3.37 21.57 -2.97
N PHE A 171 4.25 20.96 -2.18
CA PHE A 171 3.88 19.83 -1.34
C PHE A 171 3.10 20.29 -0.09
N GLN A 172 2.11 19.52 0.28
CA GLN A 172 1.24 19.80 1.42
C GLN A 172 1.51 18.85 2.61
N LYS A 173 0.91 19.15 3.75
CA LYS A 173 0.87 18.21 4.86
C LYS A 173 -0.12 17.09 4.53
N GLY A 174 0.33 15.85 4.65
CA GLY A 174 -0.54 14.68 4.58
C GLY A 174 -1.36 14.55 5.86
N THR A 175 -2.57 14.02 5.74
CA THR A 175 -3.44 13.75 6.89
C THR A 175 -4.02 12.34 6.78
N SER A 176 -4.13 11.64 7.89
CA SER A 176 -4.78 10.35 7.98
C SER A 176 -5.77 10.39 9.14
N PHE A 177 -7.01 10.07 8.86
CA PHE A 177 -8.06 9.90 9.84
C PHE A 177 -8.46 8.43 9.89
N ASN A 178 -8.35 7.81 11.06
CA ASN A 178 -8.67 6.41 11.27
C ASN A 178 -9.76 6.31 12.33
N GLU A 179 -10.79 5.55 12.05
CA GLU A 179 -11.87 5.27 12.98
C GLU A 179 -12.24 3.79 12.93
N GLY A 180 -12.65 3.25 14.07
CA GLY A 180 -13.02 1.86 14.15
C GLY A 180 -13.90 1.55 15.35
N VAL A 181 -14.72 0.54 15.16
CA VAL A 181 -15.54 -0.06 16.22
C VAL A 181 -15.34 -1.56 16.17
N SER A 182 -15.06 -2.18 17.30
CA SER A 182 -15.02 -3.62 17.43
C SER A 182 -15.84 -4.10 18.59
N PHE A 183 -16.39 -5.28 18.41
CA PHE A 183 -17.13 -6.04 19.41
C PHE A 183 -16.45 -7.39 19.61
N GLN A 184 -16.25 -7.79 20.86
CA GLN A 184 -15.78 -9.13 21.17
C GLN A 184 -16.41 -9.63 22.46
N GLN A 185 -16.84 -10.89 22.43
CA GLN A 185 -17.38 -11.55 23.61
C GLN A 185 -17.14 -13.07 23.55
N SER A 186 -17.06 -13.72 24.69
CA SER A 186 -16.97 -15.17 24.79
C SER A 186 -17.83 -15.70 25.93
N TYR A 187 -18.59 -16.75 25.66
CA TYR A 187 -19.41 -17.43 26.60
C TYR A 187 -19.48 -18.94 26.29
N ASP A 188 -19.28 -19.78 27.29
CA ASP A 188 -19.42 -21.24 27.26
C ASP A 188 -18.78 -21.93 26.03
N GLY A 189 -17.53 -21.59 25.74
CA GLY A 189 -16.79 -22.18 24.59
C GLY A 189 -17.13 -21.56 23.23
N THR A 190 -18.05 -20.62 23.19
CA THR A 190 -18.33 -19.82 21.99
C THR A 190 -17.76 -18.43 22.12
N ALA A 191 -17.04 -17.95 21.10
CA ALA A 191 -16.51 -16.60 21.05
C ALA A 191 -16.85 -15.94 19.71
N VAL A 192 -17.08 -14.63 19.76
CA VAL A 192 -17.40 -13.82 18.59
C VAL A 192 -16.51 -12.58 18.61
N PHE A 193 -15.97 -12.24 17.45
CA PHE A 193 -15.31 -10.98 17.16
C PHE A 193 -15.93 -10.36 15.91
N ALA A 194 -16.23 -9.07 15.96
CA ALA A 194 -16.68 -8.30 14.82
C ALA A 194 -15.99 -6.92 14.86
N SER A 195 -15.56 -6.41 13.73
CA SER A 195 -15.00 -5.06 13.61
C SER A 195 -15.39 -4.40 12.29
N ILE A 196 -15.54 -3.09 12.34
CA ILE A 196 -15.57 -2.22 11.18
C ILE A 196 -14.57 -1.11 11.40
N ASN A 197 -13.70 -0.87 10.40
CA ASN A 197 -12.67 0.14 10.46
C ASN A 197 -12.64 0.92 9.15
N ARG A 198 -12.40 2.22 9.25
CA ARG A 198 -12.25 3.12 8.12
C ARG A 198 -10.98 3.97 8.28
N SER A 199 -10.28 4.18 7.18
CA SER A 199 -9.16 5.12 7.05
C SER A 199 -9.39 6.02 5.86
N ASP A 200 -9.26 7.34 6.08
CA ASP A 200 -9.29 8.36 5.05
C ASP A 200 -7.96 9.10 5.07
N ASP A 201 -7.14 8.85 4.03
CA ASP A 201 -5.78 9.37 3.92
C ASP A 201 -5.68 10.39 2.79
N LYS A 202 -5.05 11.53 3.06
CA LYS A 202 -4.61 12.51 2.07
C LYS A 202 -3.09 12.55 2.05
N GLY A 203 -2.51 12.47 0.87
CA GLY A 203 -1.06 12.44 0.70
C GLY A 203 -0.40 13.81 0.78
N ILE A 204 0.94 13.81 0.84
CA ILE A 204 1.76 15.03 0.74
C ILE A 204 1.78 15.60 -0.67
N VAL A 205 1.55 14.78 -1.70
CA VAL A 205 1.35 15.24 -3.08
C VAL A 205 -0.10 15.68 -3.23
N PRO A 206 -0.37 16.91 -3.68
CA PRO A 206 -1.72 17.41 -3.87
C PRO A 206 -2.57 16.48 -4.75
N GLY A 207 -3.82 16.24 -4.33
CA GLY A 207 -4.75 15.36 -5.03
C GLY A 207 -4.63 13.87 -4.71
N ALA A 208 -3.52 13.41 -4.14
CA ALA A 208 -3.34 12.01 -3.75
C ALA A 208 -4.17 11.65 -2.51
N SER A 209 -4.99 10.61 -2.62
CA SER A 209 -5.83 10.15 -1.50
C SER A 209 -6.06 8.64 -1.53
N LEU A 210 -6.39 8.10 -0.36
CA LEU A 210 -6.77 6.70 -0.17
C LEU A 210 -7.90 6.62 0.85
N ASN A 211 -8.97 5.92 0.47
CA ASN A 211 -10.04 5.55 1.38
C ASN A 211 -10.05 4.03 1.53
N LYS A 212 -10.04 3.55 2.75
CA LYS A 212 -10.00 2.13 3.07
C LYS A 212 -11.07 1.79 4.09
N THR A 213 -11.86 0.77 3.79
CA THR A 213 -12.86 0.25 4.73
C THR A 213 -12.64 -1.25 4.89
N SER A 214 -12.57 -1.73 6.12
CA SER A 214 -12.46 -3.16 6.42
C SER A 214 -13.58 -3.60 7.36
N LEU A 215 -14.12 -4.79 7.09
CA LEU A 215 -15.11 -5.47 7.93
C LEU A 215 -14.56 -6.85 8.26
N THR A 216 -14.49 -7.20 9.56
CA THR A 216 -14.07 -8.53 10.02
C THR A 216 -15.15 -9.14 10.87
N LEU A 217 -15.47 -10.40 10.59
CA LEU A 217 -16.35 -11.24 11.39
C LEU A 217 -15.63 -12.54 11.67
N ARG A 218 -15.59 -12.99 12.93
CA ARG A 218 -15.07 -14.30 13.33
C ARG A 218 -15.91 -14.89 14.44
N GLY A 219 -16.25 -16.16 14.28
CA GLY A 219 -16.92 -16.95 15.30
C GLY A 219 -16.13 -18.23 15.58
N THR A 220 -15.93 -18.54 16.86
CA THR A 220 -15.37 -19.82 17.29
C THR A 220 -16.35 -20.48 18.24
N SER A 221 -16.52 -21.79 18.15
CA SER A 221 -17.41 -22.52 19.04
C SER A 221 -16.90 -23.94 19.31
N GLU A 222 -16.93 -24.34 20.57
CA GLU A 222 -16.71 -25.71 21.00
C GLU A 222 -18.07 -26.33 21.38
N PHE A 223 -18.43 -27.45 20.75
CA PHE A 223 -19.76 -28.02 20.86
C PHE A 223 -19.75 -29.55 20.82
N GLY A 224 -20.92 -30.15 21.00
CA GLY A 224 -21.12 -31.60 21.05
C GLY A 224 -20.74 -32.21 22.40
N PRO A 225 -20.87 -33.57 22.55
CA PRO A 225 -20.49 -34.27 23.77
C PRO A 225 -19.02 -33.98 24.12
N ASP A 226 -18.77 -33.64 25.40
CA ASP A 226 -17.45 -33.31 25.94
C ASP A 226 -16.72 -32.16 25.16
N LYS A 227 -17.47 -31.30 24.43
CA LYS A 227 -16.93 -30.23 23.60
C LYS A 227 -15.82 -30.72 22.64
N ARG A 228 -16.05 -31.92 22.04
CA ARG A 228 -15.06 -32.54 21.13
C ARG A 228 -14.99 -31.88 19.78
N TRP A 229 -16.02 -31.15 19.36
CA TRP A 229 -16.02 -30.39 18.12
C TRP A 229 -15.60 -28.96 18.37
N LYS A 230 -14.74 -28.44 17.51
CA LYS A 230 -14.37 -27.02 17.47
C LYS A 230 -14.53 -26.50 16.06
N LEU A 231 -15.35 -25.47 15.92
CA LEU A 231 -15.52 -24.68 14.70
C LEU A 231 -14.84 -23.33 14.86
N ASP A 232 -14.11 -22.89 13.85
CA ASP A 232 -13.58 -21.52 13.73
C ASP A 232 -13.87 -21.04 12.31
N ALA A 233 -14.67 -20.00 12.18
CA ALA A 233 -15.06 -19.42 10.91
C ALA A 233 -14.80 -17.91 10.91
N LYS A 234 -14.19 -17.40 9.85
CA LYS A 234 -13.83 -15.98 9.68
C LYS A 234 -14.11 -15.51 8.27
N ALA A 235 -14.59 -14.29 8.17
CA ALA A 235 -14.63 -13.51 6.94
C ALA A 235 -14.04 -12.11 7.19
N ASN A 236 -13.14 -11.67 6.36
CA ASN A 236 -12.62 -10.31 6.32
C ASN A 236 -12.84 -9.74 4.92
N TYR A 237 -13.57 -8.66 4.82
CA TYR A 237 -13.79 -7.91 3.59
C TYR A 237 -13.07 -6.59 3.66
N LEU A 238 -12.38 -6.23 2.57
CA LEU A 238 -11.69 -4.97 2.40
C LEU A 238 -12.17 -4.29 1.12
N ASN A 239 -12.49 -3.02 1.22
CA ASN A 239 -12.61 -2.09 0.09
C ASN A 239 -11.54 -1.01 0.21
N ASN A 240 -10.76 -0.82 -0.86
CA ASN A 240 -9.64 0.09 -0.92
C ASN A 240 -9.76 0.92 -2.20
N ASN A 241 -9.91 2.25 -2.07
CA ASN A 241 -10.07 3.17 -3.19
C ASN A 241 -9.01 4.26 -3.10
N ALA A 242 -8.13 4.34 -4.09
CA ALA A 242 -7.12 5.37 -4.18
C ALA A 242 -7.32 6.25 -5.41
N LYS A 243 -6.92 7.51 -5.29
CA LYS A 243 -6.92 8.50 -6.36
C LYS A 243 -5.58 9.20 -6.42
N ASN A 244 -5.14 9.52 -7.64
CA ASN A 244 -3.95 10.30 -7.92
C ASN A 244 -2.72 9.82 -7.15
N ARG A 245 -2.48 8.50 -7.15
CA ARG A 245 -1.25 7.96 -6.60
C ARG A 245 -0.06 8.59 -7.31
N PRO A 246 0.96 9.06 -6.58
CA PRO A 246 2.13 9.68 -7.17
C PRO A 246 2.83 8.76 -8.18
N ILE A 247 3.13 9.28 -9.34
CA ILE A 247 3.94 8.60 -10.35
C ILE A 247 5.40 8.67 -9.90
N GLN A 248 6.12 7.56 -10.00
CA GLN A 248 7.48 7.40 -9.49
C GLN A 248 8.51 7.22 -10.60
N GLY A 249 9.80 7.22 -10.21
CA GLY A 249 10.92 6.93 -11.09
C GLY A 249 11.21 8.05 -12.10
N ILE A 250 11.90 7.67 -13.17
CA ILE A 250 12.23 8.58 -14.28
C ILE A 250 11.01 8.68 -15.18
N ASN A 251 10.06 9.52 -14.77
CA ASN A 251 8.83 9.75 -15.51
C ASN A 251 8.55 11.25 -15.60
N GLN A 252 8.12 11.71 -16.77
CA GLN A 252 7.84 13.12 -17.07
C GLN A 252 6.67 13.67 -16.24
N SER A 253 5.81 12.79 -15.72
CA SER A 253 4.67 13.12 -14.87
C SER A 253 4.99 12.92 -13.38
N ASN A 254 6.25 12.71 -12.99
CA ASN A 254 6.67 12.59 -11.60
C ASN A 254 6.80 13.97 -10.97
N ALA A 255 5.85 14.37 -10.13
CA ALA A 255 5.82 15.66 -9.46
C ALA A 255 7.10 15.94 -8.62
N PHE A 256 7.66 14.93 -7.95
CA PHE A 256 8.91 15.10 -7.20
C PHE A 256 10.07 15.49 -8.11
N SER A 257 10.25 14.74 -9.21
CA SER A 257 11.29 15.04 -10.18
C SER A 257 11.11 16.43 -10.79
N THR A 258 9.88 16.79 -11.13
CA THR A 258 9.58 18.10 -11.71
C THR A 258 9.89 19.23 -10.73
N ILE A 259 9.40 19.16 -9.49
CA ILE A 259 9.61 20.20 -8.47
C ILE A 259 11.07 20.34 -8.06
N TYR A 260 11.80 19.22 -7.90
CA TYR A 260 13.21 19.27 -7.50
C TYR A 260 14.14 19.82 -8.58
N ASN A 261 13.75 19.71 -9.85
CA ASN A 261 14.53 20.19 -10.99
C ASN A 261 14.04 21.53 -11.56
N LEU A 262 13.08 22.19 -10.91
CA LEU A 262 12.68 23.53 -11.33
C LEU A 262 13.83 24.53 -11.12
N PRO A 263 14.08 25.44 -12.09
CA PRO A 263 15.00 26.57 -11.89
C PRO A 263 14.64 27.36 -10.63
N ARG A 264 15.64 27.77 -9.86
CA ARG A 264 15.44 28.39 -8.54
C ARG A 264 14.65 29.70 -8.58
N SER A 265 14.72 30.45 -9.67
CA SER A 265 13.98 31.71 -9.86
C SER A 265 12.62 31.54 -10.53
N LEU A 266 12.17 30.31 -10.77
CA LEU A 266 10.82 30.03 -11.22
C LEU A 266 9.94 29.73 -10.00
N ASP A 267 8.84 30.43 -9.82
CA ASP A 267 7.86 30.18 -8.78
C ASP A 267 6.82 29.20 -9.30
N ILE A 268 6.70 28.03 -8.67
CA ILE A 268 5.71 27.01 -9.07
C ILE A 268 4.28 27.52 -8.97
N ARG A 269 4.00 28.47 -8.08
CA ARG A 269 2.66 29.08 -7.89
C ARG A 269 2.18 29.84 -9.12
N ASP A 270 3.09 30.39 -9.93
CA ASP A 270 2.75 31.05 -11.20
C ASP A 270 2.17 30.08 -12.24
N LEU A 271 2.35 28.77 -12.04
CA LEU A 271 1.87 27.69 -12.90
C LEU A 271 0.61 27.01 -12.36
N GLU A 272 0.02 27.53 -11.27
CA GLU A 272 -1.20 26.96 -10.66
C GLU A 272 -2.41 27.09 -11.61
N ASN A 273 -2.53 28.22 -12.31
CA ASN A 273 -3.44 28.32 -13.45
C ASN A 273 -2.85 27.57 -14.65
N CYS A 274 -3.08 26.26 -14.70
CA CYS A 274 -2.35 25.34 -15.55
C CYS A 274 -2.91 25.19 -16.97
N LEU A 275 -3.92 25.96 -17.37
CA LEU A 275 -4.55 25.91 -18.69
C LEU A 275 -4.50 27.25 -19.42
N ASP A 276 -4.23 27.20 -20.72
CA ASP A 276 -4.41 28.33 -21.63
C ASP A 276 -5.90 28.53 -22.03
N GLU A 277 -6.16 29.55 -22.83
CA GLU A 277 -7.52 29.88 -23.34
C GLU A 277 -8.13 28.76 -24.20
N ASN A 278 -7.30 27.88 -24.74
CA ASN A 278 -7.72 26.74 -25.57
C ASN A 278 -7.84 25.43 -24.75
N GLY A 279 -7.58 25.49 -23.45
CA GLY A 279 -7.61 24.32 -22.56
C GLY A 279 -6.35 23.43 -22.65
N ASN A 280 -5.25 23.93 -23.24
CA ASN A 280 -3.97 23.23 -23.24
C ASN A 280 -3.18 23.52 -21.98
N MET A 281 -2.32 22.59 -21.60
CA MET A 281 -1.46 22.71 -20.43
C MET A 281 -0.45 23.85 -20.61
N ILE A 282 -0.42 24.76 -19.66
CA ILE A 282 0.65 25.78 -19.55
C ILE A 282 1.86 25.15 -18.85
N TRP A 283 3.02 25.29 -19.47
CA TRP A 283 4.30 24.91 -18.91
C TRP A 283 5.41 25.85 -19.38
N TRP A 284 6.34 26.16 -18.50
CA TRP A 284 7.40 27.14 -18.76
C TRP A 284 8.44 26.68 -19.81
N ASP A 285 8.64 25.38 -19.96
CA ASP A 285 9.58 24.77 -20.91
C ASP A 285 8.84 23.89 -21.91
N THR A 286 8.77 24.34 -23.15
CA THR A 286 8.08 23.65 -24.25
C THR A 286 9.01 22.96 -25.24
N GLU A 287 10.35 23.12 -25.11
CA GLU A 287 11.28 22.74 -26.19
C GLU A 287 12.09 21.48 -25.94
N SER A 288 12.30 21.07 -24.68
CA SER A 288 13.10 19.87 -24.38
C SER A 288 12.22 18.69 -23.96
N THR A 289 12.78 17.68 -23.31
CA THR A 289 12.01 16.53 -22.83
C THR A 289 10.80 17.02 -22.07
N PRO A 290 9.58 16.79 -22.60
CA PRO A 290 8.40 17.44 -22.06
C PRO A 290 8.12 16.91 -20.65
N GLN A 291 8.23 17.81 -19.68
CA GLN A 291 7.69 17.58 -18.34
C GLN A 291 6.25 18.09 -18.31
N GLU A 292 5.48 17.61 -17.38
CA GLU A 292 4.11 18.08 -17.19
C GLU A 292 4.01 18.96 -15.96
N ASN A 293 3.16 19.98 -16.05
CA ASN A 293 2.83 20.84 -14.95
C ASN A 293 2.21 20.03 -13.80
N PRO A 294 2.77 20.05 -12.58
CA PRO A 294 2.27 19.26 -11.46
C PRO A 294 0.81 19.56 -11.07
N TYR A 295 0.34 20.80 -11.27
CA TYR A 295 -1.07 21.15 -11.05
C TYR A 295 -1.97 20.56 -12.14
N TRP A 296 -1.50 20.53 -13.39
CA TRP A 296 -2.22 19.87 -14.49
C TRP A 296 -2.30 18.35 -14.25
N ILE A 297 -1.21 17.72 -13.79
CA ILE A 297 -1.20 16.29 -13.44
C ILE A 297 -2.31 15.97 -12.43
N LYS A 298 -2.43 16.78 -11.37
CA LYS A 298 -3.41 16.60 -10.31
C LYS A 298 -4.85 16.50 -10.83
N ASP A 299 -5.22 17.33 -11.82
CA ASP A 299 -6.60 17.50 -12.25
C ASP A 299 -6.89 16.86 -13.62
N TYR A 300 -5.89 16.73 -14.49
CA TYR A 300 -6.07 16.32 -15.88
C TYR A 300 -5.31 15.04 -16.28
N ARG A 301 -4.41 14.55 -15.42
CA ARG A 301 -3.78 13.23 -15.55
C ARG A 301 -4.09 12.41 -14.30
N THR A 302 -5.30 11.94 -14.21
CA THR A 302 -5.77 11.23 -13.01
C THR A 302 -5.59 9.73 -13.13
N ASN A 303 -5.20 9.09 -12.03
CA ASN A 303 -5.27 7.66 -11.86
C ASN A 303 -6.17 7.31 -10.68
N GLN A 304 -6.86 6.19 -10.79
CA GLN A 304 -7.70 5.65 -9.72
C GLN A 304 -7.57 4.14 -9.71
N ASP A 305 -7.43 3.56 -8.52
CA ASP A 305 -7.58 2.13 -8.32
C ASP A 305 -8.61 1.82 -7.25
N SER A 306 -9.40 0.79 -7.49
CA SER A 306 -10.38 0.26 -6.57
C SER A 306 -10.15 -1.23 -6.38
N ARG A 307 -9.94 -1.67 -5.14
CA ARG A 307 -9.75 -3.08 -4.81
C ARG A 307 -10.80 -3.53 -3.80
N ASN A 308 -11.44 -4.63 -4.15
CA ASN A 308 -12.30 -5.38 -3.25
C ASN A 308 -11.65 -6.72 -2.96
N ARG A 309 -11.42 -7.05 -1.69
CA ARG A 309 -10.78 -8.29 -1.26
C ARG A 309 -11.61 -8.99 -0.19
N LEU A 310 -11.75 -10.29 -0.32
CA LEU A 310 -12.36 -11.18 0.66
C LEU A 310 -11.34 -12.24 1.09
N LEU A 311 -11.01 -12.25 2.37
CA LEU A 311 -10.26 -13.31 3.03
C LEU A 311 -11.23 -14.12 3.89
N GLY A 312 -11.43 -15.38 3.55
CA GLY A 312 -12.32 -16.29 4.28
C GLY A 312 -11.55 -17.49 4.81
N THR A 313 -11.85 -17.93 6.04
CA THR A 313 -11.33 -19.18 6.61
C THR A 313 -12.42 -19.90 7.35
N ILE A 314 -12.42 -21.23 7.26
CA ILE A 314 -13.24 -22.11 8.08
C ILE A 314 -12.40 -23.31 8.49
N SER A 315 -12.38 -23.64 9.76
CA SER A 315 -11.79 -24.88 10.25
C SER A 315 -12.76 -25.63 11.17
N LEU A 316 -12.77 -26.94 11.02
CA LEU A 316 -13.52 -27.85 11.86
C LEU A 316 -12.55 -28.87 12.43
N SER A 317 -12.40 -28.88 13.75
CA SER A 317 -11.56 -29.83 14.47
C SER A 317 -12.44 -30.79 15.28
N TYR A 318 -12.03 -32.05 15.34
CA TYR A 318 -12.66 -33.09 16.13
C TYR A 318 -11.65 -33.85 16.96
N LYS A 319 -11.84 -33.87 18.28
CA LYS A 319 -11.06 -34.70 19.21
C LYS A 319 -11.64 -36.12 19.20
N ILE A 320 -10.99 -37.02 18.47
CA ILE A 320 -11.40 -38.44 18.40
C ILE A 320 -11.16 -39.10 19.77
N THR A 321 -9.98 -38.81 20.34
CA THR A 321 -9.60 -39.15 21.72
C THR A 321 -8.82 -38.01 22.33
N ASP A 322 -8.41 -38.10 23.60
CA ASP A 322 -7.54 -37.05 24.23
C ASP A 322 -6.16 -36.93 23.61
N TRP A 323 -5.74 -37.96 22.90
CA TRP A 323 -4.44 -38.02 22.24
C TRP A 323 -4.50 -37.98 20.70
N TRP A 324 -5.70 -37.98 20.09
CA TRP A 324 -5.89 -37.99 18.64
C TRP A 324 -6.89 -36.90 18.22
N ASN A 325 -6.41 -35.94 17.43
CA ASN A 325 -7.18 -34.81 16.88
C ASN A 325 -7.15 -34.84 15.35
N LEU A 326 -8.26 -34.51 14.73
CA LEU A 326 -8.42 -34.30 13.30
C LEU A 326 -8.85 -32.85 13.06
N GLU A 327 -8.26 -32.17 12.09
CA GLU A 327 -8.64 -30.82 11.64
C GLU A 327 -8.81 -30.81 10.12
N LEU A 328 -9.93 -30.27 9.68
CA LEU A 328 -10.21 -29.91 8.29
C LEU A 328 -10.29 -28.40 8.22
N LYS A 329 -9.58 -27.81 7.24
CA LYS A 329 -9.54 -26.37 7.07
C LYS A 329 -9.71 -25.99 5.61
N GLY A 330 -10.55 -25.00 5.35
CA GLY A 330 -10.69 -24.33 4.06
C GLY A 330 -10.38 -22.85 4.20
N GLY A 331 -9.78 -22.26 3.16
CA GLY A 331 -9.53 -20.84 3.12
C GLY A 331 -9.55 -20.29 1.70
N THR A 332 -9.97 -19.06 1.56
CA THR A 332 -10.02 -18.35 0.28
C THR A 332 -9.39 -16.97 0.42
N ASP A 333 -8.63 -16.58 -0.57
CA ASP A 333 -8.17 -15.22 -0.83
C ASP A 333 -8.66 -14.83 -2.22
N TYR A 334 -9.64 -13.94 -2.25
CA TYR A 334 -10.25 -13.46 -3.48
C TYR A 334 -10.17 -11.94 -3.54
N TYR A 335 -9.65 -11.38 -4.64
CA TYR A 335 -9.74 -9.95 -4.86
C TYR A 335 -9.92 -9.59 -6.34
N THR A 336 -10.55 -8.44 -6.55
CA THR A 336 -10.62 -7.77 -7.85
C THR A 336 -10.06 -6.36 -7.68
N THR A 337 -9.15 -5.97 -8.58
CA THR A 337 -8.61 -4.61 -8.68
C THR A 337 -8.99 -4.03 -10.02
N THR A 338 -9.69 -2.91 -10.01
CA THR A 338 -9.98 -2.11 -11.20
C THR A 338 -9.12 -0.85 -11.17
N THR A 339 -8.38 -0.61 -12.24
CA THR A 339 -7.52 0.56 -12.40
C THR A 339 -8.01 1.39 -13.58
N THR A 340 -8.22 2.68 -13.37
CA THR A 340 -8.63 3.63 -14.39
C THR A 340 -7.58 4.74 -14.50
N ASN A 341 -7.09 4.99 -15.71
CA ASN A 341 -6.19 6.11 -15.99
C ASN A 341 -6.83 7.03 -17.04
N LYS A 342 -6.88 8.32 -16.74
CA LYS A 342 -7.43 9.35 -17.62
C LYS A 342 -6.38 10.44 -17.81
N VAL A 343 -6.05 10.70 -19.06
CA VAL A 343 -5.22 11.83 -19.46
C VAL A 343 -6.05 12.66 -20.41
N TYR A 344 -6.31 13.90 -20.05
CA TYR A 344 -7.05 14.82 -20.92
C TYR A 344 -6.17 15.28 -22.08
N SER A 345 -6.80 15.73 -23.16
CA SER A 345 -6.09 16.36 -24.29
C SER A 345 -5.46 17.69 -23.88
N GLY A 346 -4.46 18.13 -24.62
CA GLY A 346 -3.77 19.40 -24.39
C GLY A 346 -2.51 19.31 -23.51
N GLY A 347 -2.18 18.12 -22.99
CA GLY A 347 -0.92 17.90 -22.26
C GLY A 347 0.27 17.67 -23.20
N ASN A 348 1.49 17.96 -22.72
CA ASN A 348 2.72 17.82 -23.50
C ASN A 348 3.06 16.36 -23.84
N VAL A 349 2.79 15.42 -22.91
CA VAL A 349 3.17 14.01 -23.06
C VAL A 349 2.14 13.22 -23.88
N ASN A 350 0.87 13.53 -23.75
CA ASN A 350 -0.23 12.88 -24.50
C ASN A 350 -1.19 13.94 -25.05
N PRO A 351 -0.81 14.67 -26.11
CA PRO A 351 -1.60 15.83 -26.59
C PRO A 351 -3.04 15.49 -27.00
N LYS A 352 -3.27 14.26 -27.43
CA LYS A 352 -4.61 13.77 -27.84
C LYS A 352 -5.42 13.19 -26.69
N GLY A 353 -4.84 13.17 -25.48
CA GLY A 353 -5.43 12.48 -24.35
C GLY A 353 -5.31 10.96 -24.41
N ARG A 354 -5.65 10.30 -23.30
CA ARG A 354 -5.64 8.83 -23.19
C ARG A 354 -6.62 8.39 -22.10
N TYR A 355 -7.35 7.32 -22.40
CA TYR A 355 -8.13 6.59 -21.41
C TYR A 355 -7.71 5.13 -21.39
N SER A 356 -7.56 4.55 -20.21
CA SER A 356 -7.36 3.12 -20.05
C SER A 356 -8.05 2.62 -18.78
N GLU A 357 -8.66 1.46 -18.90
CA GLU A 357 -9.25 0.74 -17.78
C GLU A 357 -8.75 -0.70 -17.79
N LYS A 358 -8.36 -1.21 -16.63
CA LYS A 358 -7.92 -2.59 -16.45
C LYS A 358 -8.63 -3.16 -15.24
N SER A 359 -9.19 -4.35 -15.37
CA SER A 359 -9.70 -5.14 -14.26
C SER A 359 -8.90 -6.43 -14.14
N GLU A 360 -8.46 -6.74 -12.94
CA GLU A 360 -7.69 -7.94 -12.62
C GLU A 360 -8.35 -8.64 -11.44
N THR A 361 -8.64 -9.94 -11.62
CA THR A 361 -9.23 -10.78 -10.59
C THR A 361 -8.27 -11.89 -10.23
N PHE A 362 -8.08 -12.09 -8.95
CA PHE A 362 -7.27 -13.16 -8.37
C PHE A 362 -8.09 -13.98 -7.39
N TYR A 363 -7.89 -15.29 -7.38
CA TYR A 363 -8.32 -16.12 -6.29
C TYR A 363 -7.32 -17.24 -5.98
N GLU A 364 -7.19 -17.54 -4.70
CA GLU A 364 -6.47 -18.70 -4.18
C GLU A 364 -7.36 -19.39 -3.14
N ASN A 365 -7.63 -20.67 -3.38
CA ASN A 365 -8.34 -21.53 -2.43
C ASN A 365 -7.40 -22.58 -1.88
N ASN A 366 -7.38 -22.74 -0.57
CA ASN A 366 -6.53 -23.70 0.13
C ASN A 366 -7.44 -24.62 0.95
N TYR A 367 -7.26 -25.93 0.80
CA TYR A 367 -7.95 -26.97 1.58
C TYR A 367 -6.89 -27.82 2.24
N SER A 368 -6.96 -27.97 3.56
CA SER A 368 -6.01 -28.79 4.30
C SER A 368 -6.70 -29.73 5.27
N PHE A 369 -6.06 -30.87 5.49
CA PHE A 369 -6.37 -31.73 6.62
C PHE A 369 -5.13 -31.95 7.45
N LEU A 370 -5.29 -32.04 8.76
CA LEU A 370 -4.24 -32.38 9.71
C LEU A 370 -4.77 -33.41 10.69
N THR A 371 -4.01 -34.46 10.93
CA THR A 371 -4.27 -35.38 12.02
C THR A 371 -3.08 -35.40 12.95
N THR A 372 -3.31 -35.18 14.21
CA THR A 372 -2.28 -35.05 15.25
C THR A 372 -2.49 -36.10 16.33
N PHE A 373 -1.44 -36.89 16.58
CA PHE A 373 -1.32 -37.84 17.65
C PHE A 373 -0.37 -37.26 18.69
N LYS A 374 -0.86 -37.02 19.90
CA LYS A 374 -0.06 -36.44 21.00
C LYS A 374 -0.19 -37.31 22.22
N LYS A 375 0.93 -37.67 22.83
CA LYS A 375 0.94 -38.40 24.10
C LYS A 375 1.96 -37.78 25.05
N ASP A 376 1.47 -37.34 26.19
CA ASP A 376 2.30 -36.90 27.30
C ASP A 376 2.75 -38.15 28.08
N ASN A 377 3.96 -38.16 28.60
CA ASN A 377 4.57 -39.29 29.34
C ASN A 377 4.65 -40.62 28.54
N LEU A 378 5.15 -40.54 27.29
CA LEU A 378 5.39 -41.70 26.44
C LEU A 378 6.46 -42.64 27.02
N PHE A 379 7.56 -42.04 27.52
CA PHE A 379 8.64 -42.69 28.25
C PHE A 379 9.01 -41.85 29.47
N SER A 380 8.60 -42.27 30.67
CA SER A 380 8.88 -41.53 31.91
C SER A 380 8.34 -40.09 31.85
N LYS A 381 9.23 -39.10 31.73
CA LYS A 381 8.88 -37.67 31.67
C LYS A 381 8.83 -37.11 30.23
N PHE A 382 9.06 -37.93 29.21
CA PHE A 382 9.10 -37.48 27.83
C PHE A 382 7.72 -37.65 27.16
N GLY A 383 7.16 -36.56 26.63
CA GLY A 383 6.00 -36.55 25.74
C GLY A 383 6.43 -36.43 24.28
N GLY A 384 5.54 -36.73 23.36
CA GLY A 384 5.78 -36.57 21.93
C GLY A 384 4.51 -36.35 21.16
N PHE A 385 4.65 -35.81 19.97
CA PHE A 385 3.52 -35.71 19.03
C PHE A 385 4.01 -36.01 17.60
N VAL A 386 3.07 -36.53 16.82
CA VAL A 386 3.23 -36.74 15.38
C VAL A 386 2.04 -36.10 14.69
N THR A 387 2.29 -35.27 13.68
CA THR A 387 1.25 -34.68 12.85
C THR A 387 1.45 -35.14 11.40
N VAL A 388 0.37 -35.60 10.79
CA VAL A 388 0.31 -35.96 9.38
C VAL A 388 -0.77 -35.11 8.73
N GLY A 389 -0.50 -34.59 7.55
CA GLY A 389 -1.47 -33.75 6.86
C GLY A 389 -1.17 -33.56 5.39
N GLY A 390 -2.08 -32.89 4.72
CA GLY A 390 -1.97 -32.51 3.33
C GLY A 390 -2.68 -31.20 3.04
N ASN A 391 -2.26 -30.56 1.96
CA ASN A 391 -2.87 -29.32 1.46
C ASN A 391 -3.10 -29.41 -0.05
N LEU A 392 -4.27 -28.98 -0.48
CA LEU A 392 -4.61 -28.75 -1.88
C LEU A 392 -4.80 -27.26 -2.10
N MET A 393 -4.05 -26.68 -3.03
CA MET A 393 -4.13 -25.28 -3.42
C MET A 393 -4.64 -25.16 -4.85
N MET A 394 -5.58 -24.27 -5.08
CA MET A 394 -6.08 -23.85 -6.40
C MET A 394 -5.95 -22.34 -6.51
N GLN A 395 -5.21 -21.86 -7.51
CA GLN A 395 -4.95 -20.45 -7.75
C GLN A 395 -5.23 -20.08 -9.20
N ARG A 396 -5.79 -18.89 -9.41
CA ARG A 396 -5.98 -18.29 -10.75
C ARG A 396 -5.84 -16.76 -10.67
N ARG A 397 -5.22 -16.22 -11.71
CA ARG A 397 -5.14 -14.78 -11.96
C ARG A 397 -5.61 -14.47 -13.36
#